data_96241f10c432e50eb519c4f9b3ea2251
#
_entry.id   96241f10c432e50eb519c4f9b3ea2251
#
_cell.length_a   1.000
_cell.length_b   1.000
_cell.length_c   1.000
_cell.angle_alpha   90.00
_cell.angle_beta   90.00
_cell.angle_gamma   90.00
#
_symmetry.space_group_name_H-M   'P 1'
#
loop_
_entity.id
_entity.type
_entity.pdbx_description
1 polymer ?
#
loop_
_entity_poly.entity_id
_entity_poly.type
_entity_poly.pdbx_seq_one_letter_code
_entity_poly.pdbx_strand_id
1 'polypeptide(L)'
;MLLGASNLTISLRLIIELMQQYCGSPSEVLVAAGHGRSYGQGSRVLMRELPGIIQSGMWRQLHSAGTGAEPVTYAFLTDIGNDIPYQAAPEEILSWVSWCVEQLQRQGARIVMTNLPVASIEALSERRFNLLRGIMFSSCRLSRIEVIERARRVHQGLIQMAERRQFVLCEVEADWMSFDGIHIAYWKRRAFYRQILQAFEQVTRCDDQPQGRMKSSTVTTPAGTLLSWRQRPNFAVRRIFGKIKRAPQPSGFLNDQTTVALY
;
A
#
# COMPACT_ATOMS: atom_id res chain seq x y z
N MET A 1 6.61 6.25 -1.36
CA MET A 1 6.10 5.15 -2.21
C MET A 1 4.92 4.48 -1.55
N LEU A 2 3.90 4.07 -2.32
CA LEU A 2 2.66 3.51 -1.79
C LEU A 2 2.32 2.22 -2.55
N LEU A 3 2.27 1.08 -1.85
CA LEU A 3 1.99 -0.24 -2.42
C LEU A 3 0.77 -0.85 -1.73
N GLY A 4 -0.22 -1.31 -2.50
CA GLY A 4 -1.41 -1.91 -1.92
C GLY A 4 -2.56 -2.11 -2.90
N ALA A 5 -3.76 -2.24 -2.38
CA ALA A 5 -4.93 -2.51 -3.19
C ALA A 5 -6.09 -1.55 -2.93
N SER A 6 -7.25 -2.05 -2.53
CA SER A 6 -8.48 -1.26 -2.44
C SER A 6 -8.45 -0.22 -1.33
N ASN A 7 -7.97 -0.54 -0.13
CA ASN A 7 -7.90 0.42 0.97
C ASN A 7 -7.00 1.61 0.62
N LEU A 8 -5.83 1.32 0.06
CA LEU A 8 -4.91 2.33 -0.43
C LEU A 8 -5.55 3.17 -1.56
N THR A 9 -6.15 2.52 -2.54
CA THR A 9 -6.77 3.19 -3.71
C THR A 9 -7.86 4.18 -3.29
N ILE A 10 -8.75 3.75 -2.39
CA ILE A 10 -9.88 4.59 -1.93
C ILE A 10 -9.38 5.74 -1.06
N SER A 11 -8.29 5.55 -0.34
CA SER A 11 -7.75 6.53 0.62
C SER A 11 -6.52 7.28 0.10
N LEU A 12 -6.16 7.14 -1.18
CA LEU A 12 -4.89 7.59 -1.74
C LEU A 12 -4.57 9.06 -1.40
N ARG A 13 -5.50 9.99 -1.65
CA ARG A 13 -5.29 11.40 -1.34
C ARG A 13 -5.07 11.65 0.15
N LEU A 14 -5.86 11.00 1.01
CA LEU A 14 -5.72 11.10 2.46
C LEU A 14 -4.37 10.58 2.94
N ILE A 15 -3.92 9.45 2.39
CA ILE A 15 -2.62 8.87 2.74
C ILE A 15 -1.49 9.80 2.30
N ILE A 16 -1.56 10.38 1.11
CA ILE A 16 -0.56 11.36 0.65
C ILE A 16 -0.53 12.56 1.59
N GLU A 17 -1.69 13.13 1.94
CA GLU A 17 -1.81 14.25 2.89
C GLU A 17 -1.14 13.95 4.24
N LEU A 18 -1.37 12.76 4.77
CA LEU A 18 -0.77 12.35 6.05
C LEU A 18 0.73 12.03 5.92
N MET A 19 1.14 11.40 4.82
CA MET A 19 2.56 11.11 4.57
C MET A 19 3.41 12.37 4.44
N GLN A 20 2.85 13.46 3.89
CA GLN A 20 3.55 14.74 3.76
C GLN A 20 3.94 15.37 5.09
N GLN A 21 3.34 14.93 6.20
CA GLN A 21 3.78 15.32 7.54
C GLN A 21 5.20 14.83 7.87
N TYR A 22 5.64 13.77 7.18
CA TYR A 22 6.95 13.13 7.35
C TYR A 22 7.92 13.46 6.20
N CYS A 23 7.44 13.46 4.98
CA CYS A 23 8.29 13.66 3.78
C CYS A 23 8.26 15.09 3.23
N GLY A 24 7.43 15.98 3.77
CA GLY A 24 7.27 17.34 3.29
C GLY A 24 6.40 17.47 2.02
N SER A 25 6.16 18.71 1.60
CA SER A 25 5.37 19.09 0.41
C SER A 25 6.11 20.18 -0.37
N PRO A 26 6.10 20.18 -1.72
CA PRO A 26 5.54 19.14 -2.57
C PRO A 26 6.35 17.84 -2.53
N SER A 27 5.70 16.71 -2.90
CA SER A 27 6.32 15.40 -2.90
C SER A 27 6.22 14.73 -4.28
N GLU A 28 7.15 13.82 -4.59
CA GLU A 28 6.98 12.85 -5.67
C GLU A 28 6.39 11.55 -5.09
N VAL A 29 5.25 11.11 -5.61
CA VAL A 29 4.53 9.95 -5.09
C VAL A 29 4.46 8.85 -6.15
N LEU A 30 5.15 7.73 -5.91
CA LEU A 30 5.07 6.55 -6.73
C LEU A 30 4.07 5.57 -6.12
N VAL A 31 3.05 5.18 -6.87
CA VAL A 31 1.93 4.36 -6.39
C VAL A 31 1.80 3.09 -7.23
N ALA A 32 1.86 1.94 -6.58
CA ALA A 32 1.45 0.67 -7.18
C ALA A 32 0.22 0.16 -6.43
N ALA A 33 -0.98 0.62 -6.83
CA ALA A 33 -2.24 0.28 -6.17
C ALA A 33 -3.36 0.05 -7.20
N GLY A 34 -4.49 -0.49 -6.74
CA GLY A 34 -5.68 -0.73 -7.55
C GLY A 34 -6.66 -1.64 -6.83
N HIS A 35 -7.96 -1.48 -7.07
CA HIS A 35 -8.95 -2.41 -6.49
C HIS A 35 -8.61 -3.85 -6.84
N GLY A 36 -8.55 -4.73 -5.86
CA GLY A 36 -8.23 -6.15 -6.01
C GLY A 36 -6.80 -6.42 -6.52
N ARG A 37 -5.87 -5.48 -6.42
CA ARG A 37 -4.52 -5.66 -6.95
C ARG A 37 -3.74 -6.69 -6.15
N SER A 38 -3.09 -7.60 -6.86
CA SER A 38 -2.18 -8.60 -6.33
C SER A 38 -0.76 -8.04 -6.19
N TYR A 39 -0.01 -8.54 -5.23
CA TYR A 39 1.44 -8.28 -5.15
C TYR A 39 2.22 -9.00 -6.24
N GLY A 40 1.88 -10.26 -6.54
CA GLY A 40 2.68 -11.13 -7.41
C GLY A 40 2.14 -11.32 -8.81
N GLN A 41 0.84 -11.43 -8.98
CA GLN A 41 0.24 -11.87 -10.23
C GLN A 41 -0.66 -10.81 -10.86
N GLY A 42 -1.00 -10.98 -12.14
CA GLY A 42 -2.00 -10.15 -12.78
C GLY A 42 -3.36 -10.27 -12.06
N SER A 43 -4.00 -9.15 -11.81
CA SER A 43 -5.29 -9.09 -11.12
C SER A 43 -6.36 -8.49 -12.00
N ARG A 44 -7.56 -9.07 -11.93
CA ARG A 44 -8.70 -8.61 -12.71
C ARG A 44 -9.85 -8.23 -11.79
N VAL A 45 -10.32 -7.00 -11.95
CA VAL A 45 -11.54 -6.53 -11.29
C VAL A 45 -12.46 -5.96 -12.34
N LEU A 46 -13.64 -6.56 -12.47
CA LEU A 46 -14.58 -6.28 -13.58
C LEU A 46 -13.87 -6.43 -14.94
N MET A 47 -13.82 -5.36 -15.72
CA MET A 47 -13.24 -5.33 -17.07
C MET A 47 -11.80 -4.79 -17.10
N ARG A 48 -11.23 -4.45 -15.92
CA ARG A 48 -9.88 -3.92 -15.81
C ARG A 48 -8.93 -4.98 -15.26
N GLU A 49 -7.79 -5.13 -15.95
CA GLU A 49 -6.67 -5.95 -15.49
C GLU A 49 -5.46 -5.05 -15.21
N LEU A 50 -4.76 -5.34 -14.12
CA LEU A 50 -3.52 -4.69 -13.71
C LEU A 50 -2.42 -5.75 -13.56
N PRO A 51 -1.16 -5.42 -13.87
CA PRO A 51 -0.03 -6.29 -13.54
C PRO A 51 0.14 -6.38 -12.02
N GLY A 52 0.75 -7.46 -11.55
CA GLY A 52 1.18 -7.55 -10.15
C GLY A 52 2.08 -6.39 -9.73
N ILE A 53 2.12 -6.08 -8.45
CA ILE A 53 2.96 -4.98 -7.93
C ILE A 53 4.44 -5.23 -8.30
N ILE A 54 4.94 -6.45 -8.14
CA ILE A 54 6.33 -6.79 -8.50
C ILE A 54 6.64 -6.63 -9.99
N GLN A 55 5.61 -6.68 -10.84
CA GLN A 55 5.74 -6.54 -12.30
C GLN A 55 5.48 -5.11 -12.77
N SER A 56 5.17 -4.18 -11.87
CA SER A 56 4.83 -2.81 -12.22
C SER A 56 6.05 -2.02 -12.73
N GLY A 57 5.79 -1.05 -13.60
CA GLY A 57 6.83 -0.15 -14.11
C GLY A 57 7.46 0.77 -13.06
N MET A 58 6.87 0.83 -11.87
CA MET A 58 7.32 1.65 -10.74
C MET A 58 8.79 1.36 -10.37
N TRP A 59 9.16 0.09 -10.36
CA TRP A 59 10.52 -0.33 -9.97
C TRP A 59 11.58 0.19 -10.92
N ARG A 60 11.28 0.31 -12.22
CA ARG A 60 12.21 0.89 -13.21
C ARG A 60 12.42 2.39 -12.95
N GLN A 61 11.36 3.12 -12.63
CA GLN A 61 11.48 4.55 -12.29
C GLN A 61 12.30 4.71 -11.00
N LEU A 62 12.06 3.89 -9.99
CA LEU A 62 12.79 3.92 -8.73
C LEU A 62 14.30 3.75 -8.93
N HIS A 63 14.72 2.81 -9.78
CA HIS A 63 16.14 2.56 -10.06
C HIS A 63 16.78 3.60 -11.00
N SER A 64 15.99 4.41 -11.70
CA SER A 64 16.47 5.43 -12.63
C SER A 64 16.70 6.79 -11.96
N ALA A 65 16.22 7.00 -10.73
CA ALA A 65 16.49 8.18 -9.93
C ALA A 65 17.95 8.13 -9.48
N GLY A 66 18.83 8.90 -10.19
CA GLY A 66 20.29 8.72 -10.13
C GLY A 66 20.96 9.57 -9.04
N THR A 67 22.15 9.27 -8.78
CA THR A 67 23.44 9.74 -8.23
C THR A 67 23.53 11.22 -7.76
N GLY A 68 22.57 11.75 -7.03
CA GLY A 68 22.67 13.00 -6.27
C GLY A 68 22.40 12.73 -4.78
N ALA A 69 22.43 13.75 -3.93
CA ALA A 69 21.95 13.64 -2.56
C ALA A 69 20.50 13.16 -2.59
N GLU A 70 20.30 11.86 -2.39
CA GLU A 70 18.98 11.24 -2.57
C GLU A 70 18.01 11.72 -1.49
N PRO A 71 16.81 12.19 -1.87
CA PRO A 71 15.80 12.55 -0.89
C PRO A 71 15.40 11.30 -0.10
N VAL A 72 15.15 11.47 1.20
CA VAL A 72 14.69 10.38 2.06
C VAL A 72 13.41 9.78 1.48
N THR A 73 13.43 8.48 1.22
CA THR A 73 12.30 7.75 0.68
C THR A 73 11.48 7.14 1.81
N TYR A 74 10.16 7.35 1.79
CA TYR A 74 9.20 6.71 2.68
C TYR A 74 8.36 5.72 1.90
N ALA A 75 8.14 4.51 2.44
CA ALA A 75 7.38 3.47 1.78
C ALA A 75 6.29 2.90 2.70
N PHE A 76 5.05 2.92 2.23
CA PHE A 76 3.91 2.35 2.92
C PHE A 76 3.34 1.17 2.13
N LEU A 77 3.27 -0.01 2.77
CA LEU A 77 2.75 -1.25 2.18
C LEU A 77 1.50 -1.69 2.94
N THR A 78 0.45 -2.05 2.20
CA THR A 78 -0.83 -2.47 2.79
C THR A 78 -1.58 -3.44 1.88
N ASP A 79 -2.70 -3.98 2.34
CA ASP A 79 -3.61 -4.84 1.55
C ASP A 79 -2.98 -6.16 1.06
N ILE A 80 -1.99 -6.71 1.76
CA ILE A 80 -1.25 -7.91 1.36
C ILE A 80 -2.16 -9.14 1.23
N GLY A 81 -3.22 -9.21 2.03
CA GLY A 81 -4.17 -10.33 2.02
C GLY A 81 -4.95 -10.53 0.72
N ASN A 82 -4.91 -9.57 -0.21
CA ASN A 82 -5.63 -9.66 -1.49
C ASN A 82 -5.19 -10.81 -2.40
N ASP A 83 -4.01 -11.36 -2.19
CA ASP A 83 -3.50 -12.49 -2.97
C ASP A 83 -4.12 -13.84 -2.55
N ILE A 84 -4.65 -13.92 -1.33
CA ILE A 84 -5.29 -15.16 -0.82
C ILE A 84 -6.51 -15.56 -1.67
N PRO A 85 -7.49 -14.68 -1.96
CA PRO A 85 -8.60 -14.99 -2.84
C PRO A 85 -8.19 -15.35 -4.28
N TYR A 86 -7.02 -14.94 -4.74
CA TYR A 86 -6.44 -15.38 -6.02
C TYR A 86 -5.76 -16.75 -5.91
N GLN A 87 -5.92 -17.44 -4.78
CA GLN A 87 -5.42 -18.78 -4.51
C GLN A 87 -3.91 -18.92 -4.41
N ALA A 88 -3.18 -17.79 -4.29
CA ALA A 88 -1.74 -17.81 -4.04
C ALA A 88 -1.43 -18.52 -2.71
N ALA A 89 -0.36 -19.31 -2.71
CA ALA A 89 0.13 -19.92 -1.48
C ALA A 89 0.74 -18.87 -0.54
N PRO A 90 0.65 -19.03 0.78
CA PRO A 90 1.24 -18.10 1.74
C PRO A 90 2.71 -17.80 1.46
N GLU A 91 3.48 -18.81 1.08
CA GLU A 91 4.90 -18.71 0.76
C GLU A 91 5.17 -17.84 -0.48
N GLU A 92 4.32 -17.95 -1.49
CA GLU A 92 4.40 -17.09 -2.69
C GLU A 92 4.12 -15.64 -2.33
N ILE A 93 3.05 -15.38 -1.55
CA ILE A 93 2.70 -14.03 -1.09
C ILE A 93 3.87 -13.42 -0.31
N LEU A 94 4.41 -14.16 0.64
CA LEU A 94 5.55 -13.71 1.44
C LEU A 94 6.81 -13.48 0.59
N SER A 95 7.04 -14.28 -0.43
CA SER A 95 8.17 -14.09 -1.35
C SER A 95 8.03 -12.78 -2.15
N TRP A 96 6.84 -12.47 -2.66
CA TRP A 96 6.57 -11.23 -3.40
C TRP A 96 6.70 -9.99 -2.52
N VAL A 97 6.17 -10.06 -1.29
CA VAL A 97 6.32 -8.96 -0.33
C VAL A 97 7.78 -8.78 0.08
N SER A 98 8.50 -9.87 0.35
CA SER A 98 9.93 -9.84 0.66
C SER A 98 10.75 -9.21 -0.47
N TRP A 99 10.43 -9.53 -1.72
CA TRP A 99 11.05 -8.90 -2.88
C TRP A 99 10.80 -7.39 -2.91
N CYS A 100 9.54 -6.95 -2.67
CA CYS A 100 9.22 -5.52 -2.59
C CYS A 100 10.01 -4.81 -1.49
N VAL A 101 10.06 -5.40 -0.29
CA VAL A 101 10.83 -4.86 0.85
C VAL A 101 12.31 -4.74 0.48
N GLU A 102 12.89 -5.75 -0.14
CA GLU A 102 14.28 -5.71 -0.57
C GLU A 102 14.57 -4.59 -1.58
N GLN A 103 13.70 -4.41 -2.60
CA GLN A 103 13.88 -3.31 -3.54
C GLN A 103 13.81 -1.93 -2.85
N LEU A 104 12.90 -1.78 -1.88
CA LEU A 104 12.76 -0.54 -1.11
C LEU A 104 13.95 -0.30 -0.20
N GLN A 105 14.45 -1.34 0.48
CA GLN A 105 15.64 -1.25 1.35
C GLN A 105 16.91 -0.90 0.59
N ARG A 106 17.06 -1.39 -0.65
CA ARG A 106 18.19 -1.01 -1.54
C ARG A 106 18.20 0.49 -1.87
N GLN A 107 17.05 1.16 -1.76
CA GLN A 107 16.91 2.62 -1.94
C GLN A 107 16.93 3.37 -0.60
N GLY A 108 17.32 2.73 0.48
CA GLY A 108 17.32 3.36 1.81
C GLY A 108 15.92 3.78 2.31
N ALA A 109 14.86 3.15 1.79
CA ALA A 109 13.51 3.56 2.12
C ALA A 109 13.14 3.22 3.57
N ARG A 110 12.53 4.16 4.28
CA ARG A 110 11.87 3.94 5.56
C ARG A 110 10.55 3.25 5.33
N ILE A 111 10.38 2.04 5.86
CA ILE A 111 9.24 1.16 5.54
C ILE A 111 8.31 1.04 6.73
N VAL A 112 7.03 1.31 6.49
CA VAL A 112 5.91 0.96 7.37
C VAL A 112 4.96 0.06 6.59
N MET A 113 4.51 -1.02 7.21
CA MET A 113 3.62 -2.00 6.61
C MET A 113 2.46 -2.32 7.56
N THR A 114 1.26 -2.55 7.02
CA THR A 114 0.15 -3.10 7.81
C THR A 114 0.12 -4.62 7.70
N ASN A 115 -0.14 -5.27 8.83
CA ASN A 115 -0.42 -6.71 8.85
C ASN A 115 -1.85 -7.00 8.37
N LEU A 116 -2.22 -8.28 8.24
CA LEU A 116 -3.56 -8.70 7.86
C LEU A 116 -4.52 -8.59 9.07
N PRO A 117 -5.77 -8.14 8.86
CA PRO A 117 -6.79 -8.09 9.92
C PRO A 117 -7.38 -9.48 10.20
N VAL A 118 -6.57 -10.44 10.66
CA VAL A 118 -6.96 -11.84 10.83
C VAL A 118 -8.18 -11.99 11.73
N ALA A 119 -8.22 -11.31 12.87
CA ALA A 119 -9.35 -11.36 13.80
C ALA A 119 -10.67 -10.95 13.13
N SER A 120 -10.64 -9.95 12.24
CA SER A 120 -11.81 -9.51 11.48
C SER A 120 -12.26 -10.55 10.45
N ILE A 121 -11.30 -11.19 9.76
CA ILE A 121 -11.59 -12.25 8.79
C ILE A 121 -12.21 -13.47 9.50
N GLU A 122 -11.69 -13.84 10.65
CA GLU A 122 -12.20 -14.92 11.49
C GLU A 122 -13.61 -14.69 12.02
N ALA A 123 -13.94 -13.44 12.32
CA ALA A 123 -15.26 -13.03 12.80
C ALA A 123 -16.36 -13.09 11.71
N LEU A 124 -16.01 -13.25 10.43
CA LEU A 124 -16.99 -13.39 9.37
C LEU A 124 -17.74 -14.71 9.50
N SER A 125 -19.08 -14.67 9.53
CA SER A 125 -19.88 -15.89 9.44
C SER A 125 -19.75 -16.54 8.07
N GLU A 126 -19.98 -17.84 7.98
CA GLU A 126 -19.92 -18.60 6.72
C GLU A 126 -20.81 -18.00 5.62
N ARG A 127 -22.01 -17.55 5.98
CA ARG A 127 -22.94 -16.90 5.04
C ARG A 127 -22.38 -15.60 4.48
N ARG A 128 -21.81 -14.74 5.36
CA ARG A 128 -21.19 -13.47 4.95
C ARG A 128 -19.95 -13.70 4.09
N PHE A 129 -19.11 -14.64 4.49
CA PHE A 129 -17.93 -15.02 3.72
C PHE A 129 -18.31 -15.44 2.30
N ASN A 130 -19.28 -16.36 2.13
CA ASN A 130 -19.71 -16.85 0.82
C ASN A 130 -20.31 -15.74 -0.05
N LEU A 131 -21.10 -14.83 0.54
CA LEU A 131 -21.64 -13.67 -0.16
C LEU A 131 -20.53 -12.75 -0.67
N LEU A 132 -19.61 -12.35 0.21
CA LEU A 132 -18.51 -11.43 -0.11
C LEU A 132 -17.55 -12.05 -1.14
N ARG A 133 -17.22 -13.34 -0.99
CA ARG A 133 -16.42 -14.09 -1.95
C ARG A 133 -17.07 -14.08 -3.33
N GLY A 134 -18.38 -14.34 -3.41
CA GLY A 134 -19.12 -14.35 -4.69
C GLY A 134 -19.13 -12.99 -5.39
N ILE A 135 -19.23 -11.90 -4.63
CA ILE A 135 -19.28 -10.53 -5.18
C ILE A 135 -17.87 -10.04 -5.57
N MET A 136 -16.90 -10.22 -4.68
CA MET A 136 -15.59 -9.59 -4.82
C MET A 136 -14.55 -10.47 -5.52
N PHE A 137 -14.64 -11.78 -5.33
CA PHE A 137 -13.67 -12.77 -5.81
C PHE A 137 -14.37 -14.04 -6.31
N SER A 138 -15.21 -13.89 -7.34
CA SER A 138 -16.02 -14.99 -7.90
C SER A 138 -15.19 -16.18 -8.41
N SER A 139 -13.91 -15.98 -8.71
CA SER A 139 -12.97 -17.04 -9.08
C SER A 139 -12.36 -17.78 -7.88
N CYS A 140 -12.52 -17.27 -6.66
CA CYS A 140 -11.97 -17.88 -5.46
C CYS A 140 -12.72 -19.17 -5.12
N ARG A 141 -12.01 -20.30 -5.09
CA ARG A 141 -12.54 -21.61 -4.74
C ARG A 141 -12.23 -22.07 -3.31
N LEU A 142 -11.46 -21.26 -2.57
CA LEU A 142 -11.10 -21.58 -1.20
C LEU A 142 -12.33 -21.51 -0.30
N SER A 143 -12.41 -22.46 0.62
CA SER A 143 -13.34 -22.42 1.74
C SER A 143 -12.95 -21.31 2.73
N ARG A 144 -13.87 -20.94 3.62
CA ARG A 144 -13.59 -19.98 4.69
C ARG A 144 -12.43 -20.42 5.59
N ILE A 145 -12.38 -21.73 5.91
CA ILE A 145 -11.32 -22.31 6.75
C ILE A 145 -9.96 -22.14 6.06
N GLU A 146 -9.84 -22.49 4.79
CA GLU A 146 -8.59 -22.34 4.03
C GLU A 146 -8.15 -20.89 3.92
N VAL A 147 -9.09 -19.94 3.74
CA VAL A 147 -8.76 -18.50 3.72
C VAL A 147 -8.22 -18.06 5.07
N ILE A 148 -8.83 -18.46 6.18
CA ILE A 148 -8.38 -18.14 7.54
C ILE A 148 -6.98 -18.72 7.79
N GLU A 149 -6.76 -19.99 7.46
CA GLU A 149 -5.46 -20.66 7.63
C GLU A 149 -4.36 -19.94 6.82
N ARG A 150 -4.63 -19.62 5.56
CA ARG A 150 -3.68 -18.86 4.74
C ARG A 150 -3.43 -17.47 5.32
N ALA A 151 -4.48 -16.77 5.76
CA ALA A 151 -4.35 -15.45 6.38
C ALA A 151 -3.47 -15.49 7.63
N ARG A 152 -3.64 -16.48 8.51
CA ARG A 152 -2.79 -16.68 9.69
C ARG A 152 -1.33 -16.94 9.32
N ARG A 153 -1.09 -17.78 8.31
CA ARG A 153 0.28 -18.09 7.85
C ARG A 153 0.96 -16.87 7.27
N VAL A 154 0.27 -16.09 6.43
CA VAL A 154 0.80 -14.83 5.90
C VAL A 154 1.05 -13.83 7.02
N HIS A 155 0.10 -13.63 7.93
CA HIS A 155 0.23 -12.75 9.09
C HIS A 155 1.48 -13.08 9.91
N GLN A 156 1.66 -14.35 10.30
CA GLN A 156 2.83 -14.79 11.06
C GLN A 156 4.13 -14.62 10.26
N GLY A 157 4.10 -14.90 8.96
CA GLY A 157 5.26 -14.71 8.09
C GLY A 157 5.68 -13.24 7.95
N LEU A 158 4.72 -12.30 7.97
CA LEU A 158 5.02 -10.87 7.97
C LEU A 158 5.66 -10.41 9.28
N ILE A 159 5.23 -10.94 10.44
CA ILE A 159 5.87 -10.67 11.74
C ILE A 159 7.34 -11.10 11.69
N GLN A 160 7.61 -12.33 11.29
CA GLN A 160 8.97 -12.86 11.17
C GLN A 160 9.81 -12.09 10.13
N MET A 161 9.19 -11.60 9.06
CA MET A 161 9.86 -10.78 8.05
C MET A 161 10.22 -9.41 8.61
N ALA A 162 9.31 -8.77 9.36
CA ALA A 162 9.55 -7.47 9.97
C ALA A 162 10.71 -7.52 10.97
N GLU A 163 10.77 -8.55 11.80
CA GLU A 163 11.86 -8.79 12.73
C GLU A 163 13.22 -8.98 12.02
N ARG A 164 13.24 -9.83 10.98
CA ARG A 164 14.48 -10.12 10.23
C ARG A 164 14.98 -8.96 9.38
N ARG A 165 14.06 -8.19 8.79
CA ARG A 165 14.37 -7.11 7.85
C ARG A 165 14.34 -5.72 8.47
N GLN A 166 14.01 -5.62 9.78
CA GLN A 166 14.03 -4.37 10.55
C GLN A 166 13.19 -3.25 9.94
N PHE A 167 11.92 -3.53 9.65
CA PHE A 167 10.93 -2.52 9.29
C PHE A 167 9.75 -2.53 10.27
N VAL A 168 8.96 -1.45 10.30
CA VAL A 168 7.81 -1.36 11.21
C VAL A 168 6.59 -2.04 10.60
N LEU A 169 6.08 -3.04 11.31
CA LEU A 169 4.82 -3.73 11.01
C LEU A 169 3.75 -3.28 12.00
N CYS A 170 2.65 -2.77 11.48
CA CYS A 170 1.51 -2.29 12.28
C CYS A 170 0.39 -3.32 12.24
N GLU A 171 -0.09 -3.73 13.40
CA GLU A 171 -1.27 -4.58 13.51
C GLU A 171 -2.54 -3.83 13.13
N VAL A 172 -3.49 -4.56 12.55
CA VAL A 172 -4.81 -4.03 12.16
C VAL A 172 -5.88 -4.70 13.01
N GLU A 173 -6.40 -3.94 13.97
CA GLU A 173 -7.45 -4.41 14.85
C GLU A 173 -8.80 -4.51 14.14
N ALA A 174 -9.65 -5.45 14.59
CA ALA A 174 -10.96 -5.70 14.00
C ALA A 174 -11.88 -4.46 14.03
N ASP A 175 -11.74 -3.61 15.04
CA ASP A 175 -12.56 -2.41 15.23
C ASP A 175 -12.40 -1.37 14.11
N TRP A 176 -11.31 -1.40 13.37
CA TRP A 176 -11.12 -0.52 12.22
C TRP A 176 -11.89 -0.97 10.97
N MET A 177 -12.27 -2.25 10.95
CA MET A 177 -12.79 -2.87 9.75
C MET A 177 -14.27 -2.56 9.53
N SER A 178 -14.65 -2.53 8.27
CA SER A 178 -16.02 -2.47 7.80
C SER A 178 -16.71 -3.84 7.96
N PHE A 179 -18.01 -3.89 7.66
CA PHE A 179 -18.79 -5.12 7.71
C PHE A 179 -18.25 -6.28 6.87
N ASP A 180 -17.45 -6.00 5.86
CA ASP A 180 -16.83 -7.01 4.98
C ASP A 180 -15.56 -7.64 5.56
N GLY A 181 -15.05 -7.10 6.66
CA GLY A 181 -13.90 -7.63 7.39
C GLY A 181 -12.54 -7.36 6.74
N ILE A 182 -12.49 -6.66 5.60
CA ILE A 182 -11.25 -6.39 4.85
C ILE A 182 -11.03 -4.92 4.48
N HIS A 183 -12.08 -4.12 4.41
CA HIS A 183 -11.96 -2.69 4.16
C HIS A 183 -12.05 -1.89 5.46
N ILE A 184 -11.23 -0.85 5.55
CA ILE A 184 -11.32 0.12 6.65
C ILE A 184 -12.65 0.87 6.55
N ALA A 185 -13.40 0.94 7.66
CA ALA A 185 -14.66 1.66 7.73
C ALA A 185 -14.47 3.13 7.33
N TYR A 186 -15.35 3.63 6.46
CA TYR A 186 -15.18 4.95 5.82
C TYR A 186 -14.90 6.07 6.83
N TRP A 187 -15.67 6.13 7.91
CA TRP A 187 -15.57 7.15 8.96
C TRP A 187 -14.35 6.99 9.87
N LYS A 188 -13.71 5.80 9.87
CA LYS A 188 -12.51 5.51 10.66
C LYS A 188 -11.21 5.73 9.89
N ARG A 189 -11.25 5.91 8.56
CA ARG A 189 -10.04 5.96 7.71
C ARG A 189 -9.03 7.00 8.15
N ARG A 190 -9.48 8.23 8.45
CA ARG A 190 -8.53 9.29 8.85
C ARG A 190 -7.84 8.97 10.16
N ALA A 191 -8.56 8.46 11.15
CA ALA A 191 -7.99 8.06 12.44
C ALA A 191 -7.03 6.87 12.27
N PHE A 192 -7.46 5.84 11.54
CA PHE A 192 -6.65 4.67 11.23
C PHE A 192 -5.33 5.04 10.56
N TYR A 193 -5.36 5.73 9.42
CA TYR A 193 -4.12 6.06 8.71
C TYR A 193 -3.24 7.04 9.49
N ARG A 194 -3.81 7.93 10.29
CA ARG A 194 -3.01 8.79 11.18
C ARG A 194 -2.25 7.94 12.19
N GLN A 195 -2.91 6.98 12.84
CA GLN A 195 -2.27 6.07 13.79
C GLN A 195 -1.18 5.22 13.13
N ILE A 196 -1.49 4.57 12.00
CA ILE A 196 -0.53 3.72 11.28
C ILE A 196 0.69 4.52 10.80
N LEU A 197 0.47 5.69 10.22
CA LEU A 197 1.56 6.48 9.66
C LEU A 197 2.42 7.18 10.73
N GLN A 198 1.92 7.33 11.97
CA GLN A 198 2.75 7.75 13.10
C GLN A 198 3.94 6.80 13.36
N ALA A 199 3.84 5.54 12.92
CA ALA A 199 4.94 4.59 13.01
C ALA A 199 6.19 5.05 12.24
N PHE A 200 6.07 5.97 11.27
CA PHE A 200 7.23 6.58 10.62
C PHE A 200 8.09 7.42 11.58
N GLU A 201 7.52 7.95 12.67
CA GLU A 201 8.29 8.64 13.69
C GLU A 201 9.27 7.69 14.39
N GLN A 202 8.88 6.42 14.59
CA GLN A 202 9.74 5.41 15.21
C GLN A 202 10.92 5.09 14.28
N VAL A 203 10.66 4.91 12.98
CA VAL A 203 11.72 4.63 11.99
C VAL A 203 12.70 5.81 11.89
N THR A 204 12.19 7.04 11.97
CA THR A 204 13.02 8.25 11.88
C THR A 204 13.94 8.43 13.10
N ARG A 205 13.46 8.10 14.29
CA ARG A 205 14.24 8.25 15.54
C ARG A 205 15.37 7.22 15.68
N CYS A 206 15.23 6.04 15.07
CA CYS A 206 16.28 5.01 15.12
C CYS A 206 17.50 5.37 14.26
N ASP A 207 17.34 6.20 13.24
CA ASP A 207 18.42 6.63 12.34
C ASP A 207 19.15 7.91 12.83
N ASP A 208 18.54 8.67 13.75
CA ASP A 208 19.12 9.89 14.33
C ASP A 208 20.07 9.57 15.50
N GLN A 209 21.17 8.86 15.26
CA GLN A 209 22.40 9.09 16.01
C GLN A 209 23.08 10.37 15.47
N PRO A 210 23.68 11.22 16.34
CA PRO A 210 23.88 12.63 16.04
C PRO A 210 25.00 12.88 15.04
N GLN A 211 24.68 12.94 13.76
CA GLN A 211 25.51 13.60 12.77
C GLN A 211 24.68 14.70 12.09
N GLY A 212 24.88 15.92 12.57
CA GLY A 212 24.49 17.13 11.86
C GLY A 212 22.98 17.38 11.79
N ARG A 213 22.49 18.16 12.74
CA ARG A 213 21.17 18.78 12.77
C ARG A 213 20.89 19.53 11.45
N MET A 214 20.43 18.83 10.42
CA MET A 214 19.76 19.50 9.30
C MET A 214 18.43 20.02 9.84
N LYS A 215 18.35 21.35 9.94
CA LYS A 215 17.11 22.06 10.22
C LYS A 215 16.08 21.56 9.22
N SER A 216 15.07 20.82 9.69
CA SER A 216 13.82 20.66 8.97
C SER A 216 13.34 22.06 8.63
N SER A 217 13.50 22.46 7.39
CA SER A 217 12.79 23.61 6.86
C SER A 217 11.32 23.18 6.79
N THR A 218 10.61 23.42 7.89
CA THR A 218 9.15 23.42 7.91
C THR A 218 8.69 24.43 6.89
N VAL A 219 8.52 24.00 5.65
CA VAL A 219 7.64 24.69 4.73
C VAL A 219 6.24 24.47 5.30
N THR A 220 5.82 25.40 6.13
CA THR A 220 4.50 25.45 6.71
C THR A 220 3.54 25.63 5.53
N THR A 221 2.94 24.55 5.05
CA THR A 221 1.74 24.67 4.22
C THR A 221 0.76 25.53 5.03
N PRO A 222 0.22 26.65 4.48
CA PRO A 222 -0.71 27.48 5.20
C PRO A 222 -1.79 26.61 5.80
N ALA A 223 -1.99 26.69 7.11
CA ALA A 223 -3.04 25.96 7.82
C ALA A 223 -4.37 26.34 7.15
N GLY A 224 -4.98 25.38 6.43
CA GLY A 224 -6.29 25.56 5.80
C GLY A 224 -6.43 25.16 4.35
N THR A 225 -5.35 24.94 3.60
CA THR A 225 -5.48 24.50 2.20
C THR A 225 -5.68 22.98 2.14
N LEU A 226 -6.92 22.56 1.93
CA LEU A 226 -7.23 21.15 1.70
C LEU A 226 -6.53 20.63 0.44
N LEU A 227 -5.77 19.55 0.59
CA LEU A 227 -5.15 18.88 -0.54
C LEU A 227 -6.25 18.42 -1.53
N SER A 228 -6.15 18.81 -2.78
CA SER A 228 -7.13 18.44 -3.81
C SER A 228 -6.46 18.05 -5.11
N TRP A 229 -7.13 17.18 -5.89
CA TRP A 229 -6.65 16.81 -7.21
C TRP A 229 -6.83 17.94 -8.21
N ARG A 230 -5.75 18.43 -8.82
CA ARG A 230 -5.79 19.21 -10.06
C ARG A 230 -6.03 18.26 -11.24
N GLN A 231 -5.39 17.10 -11.21
CA GLN A 231 -5.57 16.03 -12.18
C GLN A 231 -5.46 14.68 -11.46
N ARG A 232 -6.47 13.82 -11.61
CA ARG A 232 -6.43 12.47 -11.05
C ARG A 232 -5.45 11.58 -11.82
N PRO A 233 -4.68 10.73 -11.13
CA PRO A 233 -3.71 9.87 -11.81
C PRO A 233 -4.41 8.78 -12.65
N ASN A 234 -3.78 8.45 -13.77
CA ASN A 234 -4.12 7.33 -14.62
C ASN A 234 -3.08 6.22 -14.48
N PHE A 235 -3.48 4.98 -14.60
CA PHE A 235 -2.55 3.85 -14.60
C PHE A 235 -1.56 3.93 -15.77
N ALA A 236 -0.27 3.77 -15.46
CA ALA A 236 0.79 3.70 -16.47
C ALA A 236 0.50 2.63 -17.53
N VAL A 237 0.05 1.45 -17.05
CA VAL A 237 -0.40 0.35 -17.90
C VAL A 237 -1.63 -0.31 -17.26
N ARG A 238 -2.66 -0.48 -18.04
CA ARG A 238 -3.84 -1.28 -17.68
C ARG A 238 -4.40 -1.96 -18.91
N ARG A 239 -5.10 -3.06 -18.73
CA ARG A 239 -5.90 -3.66 -19.81
C ARG A 239 -7.38 -3.45 -19.51
N ILE A 240 -8.14 -3.00 -20.50
CA ILE A 240 -9.59 -2.79 -20.40
C ILE A 240 -10.23 -3.51 -21.59
N PHE A 241 -11.14 -4.42 -21.33
CA PHE A 241 -11.75 -5.29 -22.37
C PHE A 241 -10.68 -5.93 -23.28
N GLY A 242 -9.61 -6.46 -22.69
CA GLY A 242 -8.50 -7.07 -23.43
C GLY A 242 -7.54 -6.09 -24.13
N LYS A 243 -7.88 -4.81 -24.26
CA LYS A 243 -7.03 -3.78 -24.92
C LYS A 243 -6.09 -3.10 -23.92
N ILE A 244 -4.80 -3.06 -24.25
CA ILE A 244 -3.80 -2.36 -23.43
C ILE A 244 -4.01 -0.85 -23.58
N LYS A 245 -4.12 -0.17 -22.44
CA LYS A 245 -4.12 1.28 -22.33
C LYS A 245 -2.86 1.70 -21.58
N ARG A 246 -2.19 2.74 -22.07
CA ARG A 246 -0.98 3.31 -21.47
C ARG A 246 -1.17 4.79 -21.22
N ALA A 247 -0.57 5.31 -20.15
CA ALA A 247 -0.49 6.72 -19.86
C ALA A 247 0.93 7.07 -19.42
N PRO A 248 1.48 8.21 -19.89
CA PRO A 248 2.77 8.70 -19.40
C PRO A 248 2.68 8.97 -17.88
N GLN A 249 3.81 8.90 -17.20
CA GLN A 249 3.91 9.15 -15.77
C GLN A 249 4.93 10.26 -15.49
N PRO A 250 4.72 11.10 -14.46
CA PRO A 250 3.53 11.16 -13.58
C PRO A 250 2.30 11.66 -14.33
N SER A 251 1.12 11.18 -13.95
CA SER A 251 -0.15 11.56 -14.58
C SER A 251 -1.14 12.19 -13.60
N GLY A 252 -0.87 12.15 -12.32
CA GLY A 252 -1.64 12.80 -11.27
C GLY A 252 -0.94 14.04 -10.74
N PHE A 253 -1.72 15.07 -10.41
CA PHE A 253 -1.20 16.33 -9.85
C PHE A 253 -2.13 16.84 -8.77
N LEU A 254 -1.56 17.27 -7.65
CA LEU A 254 -2.26 17.90 -6.56
C LEU A 254 -2.08 19.43 -6.61
N ASN A 255 -2.87 20.16 -5.85
CA ASN A 255 -2.86 21.62 -5.83
C ASN A 255 -1.59 22.23 -5.22
N ASP A 256 -0.83 21.45 -4.43
CA ASP A 256 0.45 21.79 -3.84
C ASP A 256 1.65 21.45 -4.73
N GLN A 257 1.43 21.14 -6.00
CA GLN A 257 2.42 20.70 -7.00
C GLN A 257 2.97 19.29 -6.79
N THR A 258 2.45 18.54 -5.82
CA THR A 258 2.77 17.11 -5.65
C THR A 258 2.42 16.34 -6.92
N THR A 259 3.35 15.53 -7.39
CA THR A 259 3.18 14.67 -8.56
C THR A 259 2.87 13.24 -8.12
N VAL A 260 1.99 12.56 -8.86
CA VAL A 260 1.59 11.18 -8.58
C VAL A 260 1.72 10.33 -9.83
N ALA A 261 2.61 9.36 -9.77
CA ALA A 261 2.76 8.33 -10.78
C ALA A 261 2.04 7.06 -10.32
N LEU A 262 1.09 6.56 -11.12
CA LEU A 262 0.26 5.41 -10.80
C LEU A 262 0.56 4.25 -11.77
N TYR A 263 1.11 3.15 -11.23
CA TYR A 263 1.58 1.98 -11.95
C TYR A 263 0.65 0.78 -11.80
#